data_299fc9a3c3eb1fd5dccb57d18f5ca75f
#
_entry.id   299fc9a3c3eb1fd5dccb57d18f5ca75f
#
_cell.length_a   1.000
_cell.length_b   1.000
_cell.length_c   1.000
_cell.angle_alpha   90.00
_cell.angle_beta   90.00
_cell.angle_gamma   90.00
#
_symmetry.space_group_name_H-M   'P 1'
#
loop_
_entity.id
_entity.type
_entity.pdbx_description
1 polymer ?
#
loop_
_entity_poly.entity_id
_entity_poly.type
_entity_poly.pdbx_seq_one_letter_code
_entity_poly.pdbx_strand_id
1 'polypeptide(L)'
;QSDEKLKLLESLANKVLEIINKLSMTTQKDHILKEGRELFFDPDLRFLDLLDSNPWLMCFKNGVIDFKEGIFRPGRPDDYLEKCTNINYKKLDETRDGPIINEINAFMEKLFPVKAQRDYMWEHLASVLIGVNFNQNLHIYIGGGSNGKSVFTDLLASCLGDYYDGAVSISLITQSRQKQGSASPDIVSLRGLRMAVMQEPTKNDTINEGPM
;
A
#
# COMPACT_ATOMS: atom_id res chain seq x y z
N GLN A 1 31.65 29.18 42.24
CA GLN A 1 30.36 28.83 41.55
C GLN A 1 30.38 29.11 40.03
N SER A 2 31.00 30.22 39.56
CA SER A 2 31.09 30.55 38.10
C SER A 2 32.05 29.62 37.38
N ASP A 3 33.24 29.37 37.95
CA ASP A 3 34.27 28.51 37.38
C ASP A 3 33.91 27.03 37.35
N GLU A 4 33.12 26.56 38.34
CA GLU A 4 32.61 25.18 38.33
C GLU A 4 31.58 24.94 37.25
N LYS A 5 30.71 25.92 37.02
CA LYS A 5 29.75 25.88 35.91
C LYS A 5 30.46 25.89 34.54
N LEU A 6 31.49 26.68 34.39
CA LEU A 6 32.27 26.76 33.16
C LEU A 6 32.94 25.41 32.84
N LYS A 7 33.61 24.81 33.83
CA LYS A 7 34.22 23.48 33.68
C LYS A 7 33.23 22.38 33.36
N LEU A 8 32.00 22.45 33.93
CA LEU A 8 30.96 21.49 33.63
C LEU A 8 30.47 21.64 32.14
N LEU A 9 30.27 22.88 31.69
CA LEU A 9 29.88 23.17 30.33
C LEU A 9 30.93 22.73 29.32
N GLU A 10 32.23 22.97 29.60
CA GLU A 10 33.32 22.50 28.75
C GLU A 10 33.36 20.95 28.68
N SER A 11 33.17 20.29 29.81
CA SER A 11 33.11 18.83 29.89
C SER A 11 31.94 18.27 29.07
N LEU A 12 30.76 18.89 29.14
CA LEU A 12 29.60 18.51 28.36
C LEU A 12 29.82 18.75 26.86
N ALA A 13 30.39 19.90 26.47
CA ALA A 13 30.71 20.21 25.10
C ALA A 13 31.69 19.18 24.51
N ASN A 14 32.72 18.81 25.23
CA ASN A 14 33.68 17.78 24.80
C ASN A 14 33.01 16.40 24.63
N LYS A 15 32.09 16.00 25.50
CA LYS A 15 31.31 14.76 25.34
C LYS A 15 30.41 14.78 24.10
N VAL A 16 29.75 15.91 23.83
CA VAL A 16 28.93 16.07 22.65
C VAL A 16 29.77 15.96 21.37
N LEU A 17 30.97 16.62 21.35
CA LEU A 17 31.89 16.50 20.20
C LEU A 17 32.39 15.07 20.01
N GLU A 18 32.68 14.35 21.08
CA GLU A 18 33.06 12.92 21.01
C GLU A 18 31.93 12.07 20.40
N ILE A 19 30.67 12.29 20.82
CA ILE A 19 29.51 11.59 20.25
C ILE A 19 29.34 11.92 18.77
N ILE A 20 29.45 13.19 18.39
CA ILE A 20 29.38 13.62 16.99
C ILE A 20 30.43 12.92 16.13
N ASN A 21 31.68 12.87 16.63
CA ASN A 21 32.78 12.19 15.95
C ASN A 21 32.53 10.69 15.81
N LYS A 22 32.05 10.02 16.86
CA LYS A 22 31.68 8.60 16.80
C LYS A 22 30.57 8.34 15.77
N LEU A 23 29.52 9.17 15.76
CA LEU A 23 28.40 9.07 14.81
C LEU A 23 28.80 9.44 13.37
N SER A 24 29.95 10.09 13.16
CA SER A 24 30.48 10.38 11.82
C SER A 24 31.25 9.20 11.23
N MET A 25 31.70 8.24 12.03
CA MET A 25 32.48 7.07 11.60
C MET A 25 31.56 5.93 11.18
N THR A 26 31.73 5.40 9.96
CA THR A 26 30.94 4.29 9.43
C THR A 26 30.99 3.05 10.33
N THR A 27 32.20 2.68 10.78
CA THR A 27 32.39 1.52 11.66
C THR A 27 31.62 1.63 12.98
N GLN A 28 31.55 2.83 13.56
CA GLN A 28 30.79 3.04 14.79
C GLN A 28 29.27 2.98 14.53
N LYS A 29 28.82 3.50 13.39
CA LYS A 29 27.41 3.36 12.98
C LYS A 29 27.02 1.90 12.77
N ASP A 30 27.89 1.11 12.14
CA ASP A 30 27.66 -0.32 11.93
C ASP A 30 27.59 -1.09 13.26
N HIS A 31 28.46 -0.76 14.24
CA HIS A 31 28.40 -1.35 15.57
C HIS A 31 27.10 -1.00 16.30
N ILE A 32 26.68 0.28 16.24
CA ILE A 32 25.41 0.73 16.85
C ILE A 32 24.22 0.02 16.20
N LEU A 33 24.21 -0.12 14.87
CA LEU A 33 23.17 -0.83 14.15
C LEU A 33 23.12 -2.32 14.48
N LYS A 34 24.30 -2.94 14.66
CA LYS A 34 24.38 -4.35 15.06
C LYS A 34 23.83 -4.55 16.47
N GLU A 35 24.24 -3.73 17.41
CA GLU A 35 23.73 -3.73 18.79
C GLU A 35 22.22 -3.47 18.83
N GLY A 36 21.75 -2.47 18.05
CA GLY A 36 20.33 -2.16 17.93
C GLY A 36 19.50 -3.34 17.41
N ARG A 37 20.02 -4.09 16.45
CA ARG A 37 19.33 -5.31 15.96
C ARG A 37 19.14 -6.35 17.05
N GLU A 38 20.12 -6.53 17.92
CA GLU A 38 20.04 -7.48 19.04
C GLU A 38 19.08 -6.98 20.13
N LEU A 39 19.14 -5.67 20.47
CA LEU A 39 18.30 -5.05 21.48
C LEU A 39 16.82 -4.98 21.11
N PHE A 40 16.52 -4.77 19.82
CA PHE A 40 15.15 -4.64 19.32
C PHE A 40 14.62 -5.96 18.72
N PHE A 41 15.41 -7.03 18.77
CA PHE A 41 14.95 -8.32 18.31
C PHE A 41 13.96 -8.93 19.31
N ASP A 42 12.73 -9.12 18.86
CA ASP A 42 11.70 -9.82 19.61
C ASP A 42 11.38 -11.14 18.85
N PRO A 43 11.77 -12.30 19.42
CA PRO A 43 11.55 -13.60 18.77
C PRO A 43 10.07 -13.98 18.66
N ASP A 44 9.21 -13.40 19.51
CA ASP A 44 7.78 -13.67 19.54
C ASP A 44 7.01 -12.76 18.56
N LEU A 45 7.62 -11.64 18.17
CA LEU A 45 7.02 -10.67 17.25
C LEU A 45 7.32 -11.07 15.80
N ARG A 46 6.35 -11.67 15.13
CA ARG A 46 6.39 -11.90 13.69
C ARG A 46 6.12 -10.61 12.92
N PHE A 47 7.04 -9.65 13.02
CA PHE A 47 6.87 -8.31 12.48
C PHE A 47 6.48 -8.32 10.99
N LEU A 48 7.13 -9.15 10.18
CA LEU A 48 6.79 -9.27 8.75
C LEU A 48 5.37 -9.78 8.52
N ASP A 49 4.81 -10.58 9.42
CA ASP A 49 3.44 -11.07 9.31
C ASP A 49 2.42 -10.02 9.68
N LEU A 50 2.82 -9.00 10.44
CA LEU A 50 1.97 -7.88 10.86
C LEU A 50 1.86 -6.79 9.79
N LEU A 51 2.91 -6.64 8.93
CA LEU A 51 2.91 -5.62 7.89
C LEU A 51 1.71 -5.76 6.96
N ASP A 52 0.97 -4.67 6.76
CA ASP A 52 -0.23 -4.57 5.90
C ASP A 52 -1.29 -5.64 6.20
N SER A 53 -1.29 -6.23 7.41
CA SER A 53 -2.22 -7.28 7.79
C SER A 53 -3.63 -6.76 8.14
N ASN A 54 -3.75 -5.50 8.51
CA ASN A 54 -5.05 -4.89 8.82
C ASN A 54 -5.74 -4.37 7.55
N PRO A 55 -6.79 -5.07 7.06
CA PRO A 55 -7.44 -4.71 5.81
C PRO A 55 -8.26 -3.41 5.88
N TRP A 56 -8.52 -2.90 7.07
CA TRP A 56 -9.32 -1.70 7.30
C TRP A 56 -8.52 -0.40 7.31
N LEU A 57 -7.19 -0.49 7.29
CA LEU A 57 -6.32 0.67 7.29
C LEU A 57 -5.76 0.95 5.89
N MET A 58 -5.73 2.20 5.48
CA MET A 58 -5.12 2.65 4.23
C MET A 58 -4.23 3.86 4.48
N CYS A 59 -2.94 3.74 4.11
CA CYS A 59 -1.93 4.76 4.33
C CYS A 59 -1.91 5.80 3.22
N PHE A 60 -1.85 7.07 3.61
CA PHE A 60 -1.60 8.23 2.78
C PHE A 60 -0.33 8.94 3.27
N LYS A 61 0.31 9.76 2.45
CA LYS A 61 1.51 10.51 2.86
C LYS A 61 1.32 11.35 4.13
N ASN A 62 0.11 11.79 4.39
CA ASN A 62 -0.22 12.67 5.52
C ASN A 62 -1.01 11.99 6.64
N GLY A 63 -1.21 10.67 6.60
CA GLY A 63 -1.92 9.95 7.65
C GLY A 63 -2.56 8.65 7.16
N VAL A 64 -3.50 8.14 7.93
CA VAL A 64 -4.15 6.84 7.71
C VAL A 64 -5.67 7.02 7.75
N ILE A 65 -6.37 6.43 6.77
CA ILE A 65 -7.82 6.22 6.88
C ILE A 65 -8.06 4.90 7.60
N ASP A 66 -8.88 4.96 8.62
CA ASP A 66 -9.46 3.81 9.29
C ASP A 66 -10.91 3.65 8.82
N PHE A 67 -11.14 2.67 7.92
CA PHE A 67 -12.47 2.43 7.36
C PHE A 67 -13.43 1.82 8.37
N LYS A 68 -12.92 1.17 9.42
CA LYS A 68 -13.77 0.59 10.48
C LYS A 68 -14.36 1.68 11.36
N GLU A 69 -13.55 2.68 11.70
CA GLU A 69 -13.96 3.82 12.51
C GLU A 69 -14.51 4.98 11.65
N GLY A 70 -14.30 4.95 10.32
CA GLY A 70 -14.72 6.01 9.41
C GLY A 70 -13.98 7.33 9.60
N ILE A 71 -12.71 7.29 10.04
CA ILE A 71 -11.92 8.49 10.35
C ILE A 71 -10.59 8.54 9.59
N PHE A 72 -10.11 9.75 9.36
CA PHE A 72 -8.73 10.01 8.98
C PHE A 72 -7.95 10.50 10.20
N ARG A 73 -6.79 9.90 10.46
CA ARG A 73 -5.96 10.16 11.62
C ARG A 73 -4.46 10.09 11.30
N PRO A 74 -3.59 10.63 12.16
CA PRO A 74 -2.15 10.34 12.06
C PRO A 74 -1.86 8.83 12.12
N GLY A 75 -0.83 8.41 11.36
CA GLY A 75 -0.32 7.03 11.45
C GLY A 75 0.27 6.74 12.83
N ARG A 76 0.24 5.48 13.24
CA ARG A 76 0.80 4.98 14.50
C ARG A 76 1.77 3.84 14.18
N PRO A 77 2.81 3.63 14.98
CA PRO A 77 3.72 2.49 14.82
C PRO A 77 2.98 1.14 14.78
N ASP A 78 1.92 1.01 15.59
CA ASP A 78 1.12 -0.21 15.71
C ASP A 78 0.17 -0.45 14.54
N ASP A 79 0.10 0.46 13.57
CA ASP A 79 -0.67 0.26 12.34
C ASP A 79 0.02 -0.74 11.40
N TYR A 80 1.33 -0.94 11.54
CA TYR A 80 2.18 -1.85 10.74
C TYR A 80 1.96 -1.72 9.23
N LEU A 81 1.94 -0.48 8.71
CA LEU A 81 1.70 -0.20 7.31
C LEU A 81 3.02 0.04 6.58
N GLU A 82 3.29 -0.77 5.55
CA GLU A 82 4.40 -0.62 4.61
C GLU A 82 3.96 0.08 3.34
N LYS A 83 2.77 -0.31 2.83
CA LYS A 83 2.20 0.25 1.60
C LYS A 83 1.58 1.62 1.83
N CYS A 84 1.68 2.47 0.79
CA CYS A 84 1.14 3.82 0.81
C CYS A 84 0.50 4.16 -0.54
N THR A 85 -0.55 4.96 -0.54
CA THR A 85 -1.14 5.50 -1.78
C THR A 85 -0.20 6.47 -2.50
N ASN A 86 0.85 6.94 -1.83
CA ASN A 86 1.81 7.94 -2.33
C ASN A 86 1.22 9.31 -2.65
N ILE A 87 -0.03 9.55 -2.23
CA ILE A 87 -0.71 10.84 -2.33
C ILE A 87 -1.14 11.34 -0.94
N ASN A 88 -1.45 12.62 -0.83
CA ASN A 88 -2.04 13.18 0.39
C ASN A 88 -3.55 13.00 0.37
N TYR A 89 -4.11 12.49 1.46
CA TYR A 89 -5.55 12.54 1.67
C TYR A 89 -6.01 14.00 1.83
N LYS A 90 -7.08 14.33 1.12
CA LYS A 90 -7.79 15.60 1.27
C LYS A 90 -9.26 15.31 1.46
N LYS A 91 -9.85 15.91 2.47
CA LYS A 91 -11.30 15.87 2.62
C LYS A 91 -11.94 16.54 1.40
N LEU A 92 -12.92 15.88 0.83
CA LEU A 92 -13.68 16.39 -0.31
C LEU A 92 -14.36 17.71 0.06
N ASP A 93 -14.24 18.67 -0.85
CA ASP A 93 -14.93 19.96 -0.78
C ASP A 93 -15.63 20.19 -2.12
N GLU A 94 -16.96 20.15 -2.13
CA GLU A 94 -17.76 20.21 -3.36
C GLU A 94 -17.54 21.52 -4.12
N THR A 95 -17.28 22.63 -3.41
CA THR A 95 -17.03 23.94 -4.04
C THR A 95 -15.68 23.96 -4.77
N ARG A 96 -14.64 23.47 -4.11
CA ARG A 96 -13.27 23.45 -4.64
C ARG A 96 -13.09 22.34 -5.69
N ASP A 97 -13.59 21.15 -5.39
CA ASP A 97 -13.31 19.93 -6.13
C ASP A 97 -14.40 19.60 -7.17
N GLY A 98 -15.51 20.36 -7.18
CA GLY A 98 -16.66 20.16 -8.06
C GLY A 98 -16.32 19.99 -9.55
N PRO A 99 -15.46 20.83 -10.15
CA PRO A 99 -15.07 20.66 -11.55
C PRO A 99 -14.41 19.30 -11.84
N ILE A 100 -13.52 18.85 -10.95
CA ILE A 100 -12.82 17.56 -11.07
C ILE A 100 -13.81 16.39 -10.88
N ILE A 101 -14.70 16.51 -9.91
CA ILE A 101 -15.76 15.50 -9.67
C ILE A 101 -16.63 15.34 -10.91
N ASN A 102 -17.03 16.46 -11.53
CA ASN A 102 -17.83 16.44 -12.75
C ASN A 102 -17.09 15.80 -13.94
N GLU A 103 -15.78 16.06 -14.07
CA GLU A 103 -14.94 15.44 -15.09
C GLU A 103 -14.86 13.92 -14.92
N ILE A 104 -14.61 13.46 -13.68
CA ILE A 104 -14.57 12.01 -13.34
C ILE A 104 -15.94 11.36 -13.61
N ASN A 105 -17.02 12.00 -13.18
CA ASN A 105 -18.37 11.50 -13.44
C ASN A 105 -18.67 11.41 -14.95
N ALA A 106 -18.32 12.43 -15.72
CA ALA A 106 -18.49 12.44 -17.17
C ALA A 106 -17.64 11.34 -17.85
N PHE A 107 -16.43 11.08 -17.37
CA PHE A 107 -15.61 9.95 -17.81
C PHE A 107 -16.29 8.61 -17.52
N MET A 108 -16.78 8.41 -16.30
CA MET A 108 -17.50 7.20 -15.92
C MET A 108 -18.80 7.00 -16.72
N GLU A 109 -19.51 8.07 -17.06
CA GLU A 109 -20.70 8.01 -17.92
C GLU A 109 -20.39 7.59 -19.35
N LYS A 110 -19.27 8.07 -19.90
CA LYS A 110 -18.81 7.64 -21.24
C LYS A 110 -18.35 6.19 -21.24
N LEU A 111 -17.68 5.74 -20.16
CA LEU A 111 -17.15 4.39 -20.06
C LEU A 111 -18.26 3.36 -19.76
N PHE A 112 -19.21 3.72 -18.90
CA PHE A 112 -20.35 2.91 -18.48
C PHE A 112 -21.67 3.66 -18.72
N PRO A 113 -22.20 3.67 -19.96
CA PRO A 113 -23.40 4.44 -20.29
C PRO A 113 -24.64 3.97 -19.55
N VAL A 114 -24.73 2.66 -19.28
CA VAL A 114 -25.85 2.07 -18.53
C VAL A 114 -25.72 2.40 -17.05
N LYS A 115 -26.70 3.11 -16.49
CA LYS A 115 -26.66 3.59 -15.11
C LYS A 115 -26.42 2.46 -14.11
N ALA A 116 -27.13 1.35 -14.22
CA ALA A 116 -26.99 0.22 -13.30
C ALA A 116 -25.56 -0.37 -13.31
N GLN A 117 -24.93 -0.45 -14.48
CA GLN A 117 -23.55 -0.89 -14.63
C GLN A 117 -22.58 0.12 -14.01
N ARG A 118 -22.84 1.41 -14.22
CA ARG A 118 -22.01 2.49 -13.63
C ARG A 118 -22.12 2.51 -12.12
N ASP A 119 -23.33 2.36 -11.56
CA ASP A 119 -23.55 2.28 -10.10
C ASP A 119 -22.79 1.08 -9.52
N TYR A 120 -22.89 -0.10 -10.15
CA TYR A 120 -22.11 -1.28 -9.77
C TYR A 120 -20.61 -1.04 -9.82
N MET A 121 -20.10 -0.34 -10.83
CA MET A 121 -18.67 -0.02 -10.92
C MET A 121 -18.22 0.91 -9.78
N TRP A 122 -19.05 1.87 -9.38
CA TRP A 122 -18.74 2.71 -8.21
C TRP A 122 -18.69 1.90 -6.91
N GLU A 123 -19.63 0.98 -6.71
CA GLU A 123 -19.63 0.07 -5.55
C GLU A 123 -18.40 -0.84 -5.57
N HIS A 124 -18.06 -1.39 -6.74
CA HIS A 124 -16.85 -2.20 -6.91
C HIS A 124 -15.60 -1.40 -6.56
N LEU A 125 -15.44 -0.18 -7.08
CA LEU A 125 -14.28 0.67 -6.78
C LEU A 125 -14.21 1.06 -5.29
N ALA A 126 -15.34 1.32 -4.68
CA ALA A 126 -15.40 1.59 -3.23
C ALA A 126 -14.97 0.35 -2.42
N SER A 127 -15.37 -0.86 -2.84
CA SER A 127 -14.98 -2.11 -2.18
C SER A 127 -13.48 -2.40 -2.27
N VAL A 128 -12.81 -1.96 -3.34
CA VAL A 128 -11.35 -2.10 -3.53
C VAL A 128 -10.56 -1.33 -2.46
N LEU A 129 -11.11 -0.26 -1.88
CA LEU A 129 -10.44 0.49 -0.82
C LEU A 129 -10.27 -0.33 0.47
N ILE A 130 -11.11 -1.33 0.69
CA ILE A 130 -11.03 -2.24 1.83
C ILE A 130 -10.28 -3.50 1.41
N GLY A 131 -9.31 -3.96 2.19
CA GLY A 131 -8.47 -5.11 1.85
C GLY A 131 -9.12 -6.47 2.07
N VAL A 132 -10.44 -6.56 1.90
CA VAL A 132 -11.19 -7.82 2.03
C VAL A 132 -12.08 -8.00 0.81
N ASN A 133 -11.94 -9.11 0.14
CA ASN A 133 -12.85 -9.51 -0.92
C ASN A 133 -14.06 -10.24 -0.31
N PHE A 134 -15.01 -9.48 0.24
CA PHE A 134 -16.20 -10.03 0.91
C PHE A 134 -17.03 -10.96 0.02
N ASN A 135 -17.10 -10.63 -1.27
CA ASN A 135 -17.93 -11.37 -2.22
C ASN A 135 -17.14 -12.52 -2.89
N GLN A 136 -15.84 -12.63 -2.65
CA GLN A 136 -14.95 -13.61 -3.29
C GLN A 136 -15.08 -13.61 -4.81
N ASN A 137 -15.20 -12.43 -5.41
CA ASN A 137 -15.40 -12.25 -6.83
C ASN A 137 -14.09 -12.00 -7.57
N LEU A 138 -13.99 -12.56 -8.78
CA LEU A 138 -13.04 -12.19 -9.80
C LEU A 138 -13.77 -11.30 -10.83
N HIS A 139 -13.22 -10.12 -11.13
CA HIS A 139 -13.81 -9.18 -12.08
C HIS A 139 -13.08 -9.28 -13.44
N ILE A 140 -13.82 -9.49 -14.50
CA ILE A 140 -13.28 -9.57 -15.85
C ILE A 140 -13.77 -8.37 -16.67
N TYR A 141 -12.83 -7.49 -17.05
CA TYR A 141 -13.12 -6.31 -17.86
C TYR A 141 -12.96 -6.64 -19.34
N ILE A 142 -14.07 -6.83 -20.03
CA ILE A 142 -14.12 -7.19 -21.45
C ILE A 142 -14.46 -5.95 -22.29
N GLY A 143 -13.82 -5.82 -23.44
CA GLY A 143 -14.17 -4.78 -24.42
C GLY A 143 -13.23 -4.80 -25.61
N GLY A 144 -13.71 -4.27 -26.75
CA GLY A 144 -12.91 -4.04 -27.94
C GLY A 144 -11.75 -3.05 -27.69
N GLY A 145 -10.80 -2.96 -28.60
CA GLY A 145 -9.70 -2.00 -28.48
C GLY A 145 -10.17 -0.55 -28.34
N SER A 146 -9.32 0.31 -27.76
CA SER A 146 -9.52 1.77 -27.64
C SER A 146 -10.82 2.20 -26.94
N ASN A 147 -11.25 1.45 -25.93
CA ASN A 147 -12.49 1.70 -25.18
C ASN A 147 -12.28 2.21 -23.75
N GLY A 148 -11.10 2.75 -23.44
CA GLY A 148 -10.81 3.41 -22.16
C GLY A 148 -10.43 2.49 -21.00
N LYS A 149 -10.31 1.15 -21.18
CA LYS A 149 -9.91 0.23 -20.11
C LYS A 149 -8.57 0.61 -19.48
N SER A 150 -7.55 0.87 -20.30
CA SER A 150 -6.22 1.23 -19.79
C SER A 150 -6.25 2.56 -19.03
N VAL A 151 -6.95 3.57 -19.54
CA VAL A 151 -7.12 4.86 -18.86
C VAL A 151 -7.81 4.67 -17.51
N PHE A 152 -8.79 3.79 -17.44
CA PHE A 152 -9.47 3.47 -16.19
C PHE A 152 -8.55 2.78 -15.18
N THR A 153 -7.76 1.79 -15.61
CA THR A 153 -6.79 1.13 -14.72
C THR A 153 -5.66 2.05 -14.30
N ASP A 154 -5.20 2.97 -15.17
CA ASP A 154 -4.17 3.97 -14.85
C ASP A 154 -4.68 4.99 -13.81
N LEU A 155 -5.95 5.38 -13.90
CA LEU A 155 -6.59 6.22 -12.87
C LEU A 155 -6.58 5.51 -11.52
N LEU A 156 -6.93 4.22 -11.48
CA LEU A 156 -6.91 3.43 -10.24
C LEU A 156 -5.50 3.25 -9.69
N ALA A 157 -4.51 2.98 -10.55
CA ALA A 157 -3.11 2.90 -10.18
C ALA A 157 -2.64 4.20 -9.51
N SER A 158 -3.03 5.35 -10.10
CA SER A 158 -2.70 6.67 -9.56
C SER A 158 -3.35 6.95 -8.20
N CYS A 159 -4.53 6.41 -7.94
CA CYS A 159 -5.24 6.56 -6.66
C CYS A 159 -4.71 5.62 -5.58
N LEU A 160 -4.37 4.37 -5.96
CA LEU A 160 -4.04 3.31 -5.01
C LEU A 160 -2.54 3.24 -4.67
N GLY A 161 -1.66 3.76 -5.55
CA GLY A 161 -0.22 3.72 -5.32
C GLY A 161 0.30 2.30 -5.09
N ASP A 162 1.00 2.05 -3.99
CA ASP A 162 1.60 0.74 -3.66
C ASP A 162 0.54 -0.37 -3.42
N TYR A 163 -0.72 -0.01 -3.27
CA TYR A 163 -1.84 -0.96 -3.12
C TYR A 163 -2.33 -1.53 -4.45
N TYR A 164 -1.77 -1.08 -5.58
CA TYR A 164 -2.11 -1.52 -6.94
C TYR A 164 -0.94 -2.25 -7.58
N ASP A 165 -1.22 -3.40 -8.22
CA ASP A 165 -0.28 -4.06 -9.12
C ASP A 165 -0.97 -4.34 -10.45
N GLY A 166 -0.45 -3.74 -11.53
CA GLY A 166 -0.98 -3.86 -12.89
C GLY A 166 -0.29 -4.91 -13.76
N ALA A 167 0.69 -5.64 -13.20
CA ALA A 167 1.54 -6.59 -13.92
C ALA A 167 1.55 -8.00 -13.31
N VAL A 168 0.49 -8.35 -12.59
CA VAL A 168 0.37 -9.66 -11.97
C VAL A 168 0.28 -10.75 -13.03
N SER A 169 1.08 -11.81 -12.87
CA SER A 169 1.13 -12.91 -13.83
C SER A 169 -0.20 -13.67 -13.90
N ILE A 170 -0.71 -13.86 -15.12
CA ILE A 170 -1.89 -14.70 -15.37
C ILE A 170 -1.67 -16.15 -14.93
N SER A 171 -0.41 -16.59 -14.82
CA SER A 171 -0.04 -17.93 -14.35
C SER A 171 -0.60 -18.28 -12.98
N LEU A 172 -0.87 -17.26 -12.13
CA LEU A 172 -1.48 -17.48 -10.81
C LEU A 172 -2.83 -18.17 -10.86
N ILE A 173 -3.61 -17.94 -11.93
CA ILE A 173 -4.96 -18.49 -12.08
C ILE A 173 -5.04 -19.56 -13.20
N THR A 174 -3.99 -19.73 -14.00
CA THR A 174 -3.99 -20.72 -15.11
C THR A 174 -3.15 -21.95 -14.81
N GLN A 175 -2.14 -21.86 -13.95
CA GLN A 175 -1.28 -23.01 -13.63
C GLN A 175 -1.90 -23.88 -12.53
N SER A 176 -1.60 -25.18 -12.59
CA SER A 176 -1.95 -26.11 -11.51
C SER A 176 -1.21 -25.74 -10.21
N ARG A 177 -1.88 -25.93 -9.08
CA ARG A 177 -1.30 -25.69 -7.74
C ARG A 177 0.10 -26.30 -7.65
N GLN A 178 1.08 -25.47 -7.30
CA GLN A 178 2.41 -25.97 -6.97
C GLN A 178 2.33 -26.88 -5.74
N LYS A 179 3.22 -27.87 -5.67
CA LYS A 179 3.28 -28.81 -4.53
C LYS A 179 3.39 -28.04 -3.22
N GLN A 180 2.69 -28.52 -2.19
CA GLN A 180 2.79 -27.97 -0.83
C GLN A 180 4.27 -27.83 -0.42
N GLY A 181 4.66 -26.62 0.00
CA GLY A 181 6.03 -26.32 0.44
C GLY A 181 6.92 -25.60 -0.58
N SER A 182 6.49 -25.39 -1.84
CA SER A 182 7.21 -24.49 -2.74
C SER A 182 6.80 -23.04 -2.46
N ALA A 183 7.80 -22.19 -2.18
CA ALA A 183 7.56 -20.76 -2.10
C ALA A 183 7.10 -20.25 -3.47
N SER A 184 5.96 -19.55 -3.51
CA SER A 184 5.47 -18.89 -4.72
C SER A 184 5.69 -17.38 -4.56
N PRO A 185 6.74 -16.81 -5.15
CA PRO A 185 7.03 -15.38 -5.08
C PRO A 185 5.84 -14.52 -5.55
N ASP A 186 5.11 -15.01 -6.56
CA ASP A 186 3.96 -14.32 -7.14
C ASP A 186 2.81 -14.18 -6.13
N ILE A 187 2.59 -15.15 -5.24
CA ILE A 187 1.57 -15.05 -4.18
C ILE A 187 2.03 -14.08 -3.08
N VAL A 188 3.32 -14.07 -2.76
CA VAL A 188 3.87 -13.16 -1.75
C VAL A 188 3.73 -11.70 -2.19
N SER A 189 3.89 -11.42 -3.49
CA SER A 189 3.73 -10.06 -4.05
C SER A 189 2.31 -9.51 -3.91
N LEU A 190 1.30 -10.39 -3.82
CA LEU A 190 -0.10 -9.98 -3.64
C LEU A 190 -0.42 -9.47 -2.23
N ARG A 191 0.47 -9.71 -1.27
CA ARG A 191 0.22 -9.33 0.12
C ARG A 191 -0.01 -7.83 0.26
N GLY A 192 -1.08 -7.47 0.97
CA GLY A 192 -1.45 -6.08 1.24
C GLY A 192 -1.97 -5.32 0.02
N LEU A 193 -2.01 -5.90 -1.19
CA LEU A 193 -2.64 -5.27 -2.34
C LEU A 193 -4.14 -5.11 -2.15
N ARG A 194 -4.67 -4.07 -2.74
CA ARG A 194 -6.12 -3.80 -2.84
C ARG A 194 -6.67 -4.17 -4.20
N MET A 195 -5.84 -4.03 -5.22
CA MET A 195 -6.19 -4.37 -6.60
C MET A 195 -4.98 -4.96 -7.30
N ALA A 196 -5.15 -6.16 -7.82
CA ALA A 196 -4.19 -6.86 -8.67
C ALA A 196 -4.81 -7.05 -10.06
N VAL A 197 -4.14 -6.58 -11.10
CA VAL A 197 -4.65 -6.64 -12.48
C VAL A 197 -3.77 -7.58 -13.30
N MET A 198 -4.41 -8.57 -13.91
CA MET A 198 -3.80 -9.48 -14.88
C MET A 198 -4.21 -9.02 -16.27
N GLN A 199 -3.22 -8.84 -17.15
CA GLN A 199 -3.45 -8.35 -18.50
C GLN A 199 -3.21 -9.45 -19.53
N GLU A 200 -3.95 -9.38 -20.64
CA GLU A 200 -3.71 -10.14 -21.86
C GLU A 200 -3.64 -11.67 -21.70
N PRO A 201 -4.69 -12.35 -21.19
CA PRO A 201 -4.75 -13.80 -21.26
C PRO A 201 -4.66 -14.26 -22.71
N THR A 202 -3.88 -15.29 -23.00
CA THR A 202 -3.81 -15.86 -24.33
C THR A 202 -5.05 -16.71 -24.62
N LYS A 203 -5.38 -16.94 -25.90
CA LYS A 203 -6.55 -17.73 -26.29
C LYS A 203 -6.53 -19.18 -25.74
N ASN A 204 -5.36 -19.67 -25.35
CA ASN A 204 -5.17 -21.04 -24.88
C ASN A 204 -5.09 -21.12 -23.34
N ASP A 205 -5.13 -19.99 -22.64
CA ASP A 205 -5.14 -19.97 -21.19
C ASP A 205 -6.50 -20.43 -20.68
N THR A 206 -6.50 -21.47 -19.88
CA THR A 206 -7.69 -21.96 -19.18
C THR A 206 -7.54 -21.65 -17.69
N ILE A 207 -8.58 -21.07 -17.11
CA ILE A 207 -8.60 -20.79 -15.67
C ILE A 207 -8.66 -22.13 -14.92
N ASN A 208 -7.76 -22.28 -13.96
CA ASN A 208 -7.74 -23.43 -13.07
C ASN A 208 -8.57 -23.12 -11.81
N GLU A 209 -9.67 -23.83 -11.62
CA GLU A 209 -10.58 -23.64 -10.47
C GLU A 209 -9.95 -24.01 -9.12
N GLY A 210 -8.84 -24.73 -9.11
CA GLY A 210 -8.20 -25.20 -7.87
C GLY A 210 -7.49 -24.13 -7.03
N PRO A 211 -6.93 -23.05 -7.61
CA PRO A 211 -6.30 -21.96 -6.87
C PRO A 211 -7.24 -20.84 -6.43
N MET A 212 -8.48 -20.78 -6.94
CA MET A 212 -9.47 -19.73 -6.64
C MET A 212 -10.19 -19.94 -5.33
#